data_da2ac1c2a5408339423bbd6b0e36d743
#
_entry.id   da2ac1c2a5408339423bbd6b0e36d743
#
_cell.length_a   1.000
_cell.length_b   1.000
_cell.length_c   1.000
_cell.angle_alpha   90.00
_cell.angle_beta   90.00
_cell.angle_gamma   90.00
#
_symmetry.space_group_name_H-M   'P 1'
#
loop_
_entity.id
_entity.type
_entity.pdbx_description
1 polymer ?
#
loop_
_entity_poly.entity_id
_entity_poly.type
_entity_poly.pdbx_seq_one_letter_code
_entity_poly.pdbx_strand_id
1 'polypeptide(L)'
;FMICIFAIIWYIFYSFKSVKQFFFRGISFALYSFLAAGMAAVLLIPAYLGIKQTASGEAMTLPDHSFLTNAADLLNRQFAMGSPISHDNFDGNANLYIGIFTVLAVGLYLLNQQIKISDKIKKILLVGFFYLSFGEMILNFIWHGFHDQYGIPNRFSFLFGFVLLHML
;
A
#
# COMPACT_ATOMS: atom_id res chain seq x y z
N PHE A 1 9.89 3.03 -1.71
CA PHE A 1 8.95 4.10 -1.35
C PHE A 1 7.68 3.53 -0.69
N MET A 2 6.90 2.67 -1.37
CA MET A 2 5.68 2.03 -0.84
C MET A 2 5.90 1.35 0.51
N ILE A 3 6.99 0.59 0.66
CA ILE A 3 7.35 -0.07 1.93
C ILE A 3 7.62 0.94 3.04
N CYS A 4 8.25 2.09 2.74
CA CYS A 4 8.49 3.15 3.73
C CYS A 4 7.18 3.78 4.22
N ILE A 5 6.25 4.08 3.30
CA ILE A 5 4.91 4.57 3.66
C ILE A 5 4.20 3.54 4.55
N PHE A 6 4.23 2.28 4.13
CA PHE A 6 3.62 1.19 4.91
C PHE A 6 4.23 1.07 6.31
N ALA A 7 5.56 1.15 6.43
CA ALA A 7 6.24 1.09 7.73
C ALA A 7 5.80 2.23 8.67
N ILE A 8 5.61 3.44 8.14
CA ILE A 8 5.10 4.58 8.91
C ILE A 8 3.66 4.32 9.37
N ILE A 9 2.79 3.88 8.46
CA ILE A 9 1.40 3.56 8.77
C ILE A 9 1.34 2.46 9.84
N TRP A 10 2.10 1.37 9.63
CA TRP A 10 2.19 0.27 10.58
C TRP A 10 2.65 0.74 11.97
N TYR A 11 3.67 1.59 11.99
CA TYR A 11 4.17 2.16 13.26
C TYR A 11 3.09 2.97 13.97
N ILE A 12 2.33 3.79 13.26
CA ILE A 12 1.22 4.59 13.82
C ILE A 12 0.17 3.67 14.46
N PHE A 13 -0.23 2.61 13.79
CA PHE A 13 -1.28 1.71 14.27
C PHE A 13 -0.85 0.85 15.47
N TYR A 14 0.42 0.42 15.52
CA TYR A 14 0.85 -0.62 16.47
C TYR A 14 1.87 -0.15 17.50
N SER A 15 2.68 0.83 17.21
CA SER A 15 3.81 1.20 18.04
C SER A 15 3.78 2.64 18.55
N PHE A 16 2.78 3.42 18.15
CA PHE A 16 2.65 4.81 18.58
C PHE A 16 2.31 4.87 20.06
N LYS A 17 3.18 5.51 20.86
CA LYS A 17 2.99 5.71 22.32
C LYS A 17 2.93 7.18 22.69
N SER A 18 3.76 8.02 22.07
CA SER A 18 3.80 9.45 22.30
C SER A 18 4.37 10.20 21.10
N VAL A 19 3.98 11.47 20.95
CA VAL A 19 4.46 12.36 19.88
C VAL A 19 5.98 12.50 19.91
N LYS A 20 6.57 12.68 21.10
CA LYS A 20 8.03 12.78 21.26
C LYS A 20 8.75 11.53 20.76
N GLN A 21 8.23 10.35 21.10
CA GLN A 21 8.82 9.09 20.67
C GLN A 21 8.63 8.87 19.16
N PHE A 22 7.51 9.30 18.59
CA PHE A 22 7.27 9.26 17.16
C PHE A 22 8.30 10.07 16.39
N PHE A 23 8.55 11.32 16.78
CA PHE A 23 9.57 12.17 16.14
C PHE A 23 10.97 11.59 16.28
N PHE A 24 11.35 11.11 17.46
CA PHE A 24 12.68 10.53 17.67
C PHE A 24 12.91 9.29 16.80
N ARG A 25 11.94 8.39 16.74
CA ARG A 25 12.01 7.20 15.87
C ARG A 25 11.91 7.56 14.39
N GLY A 26 11.13 8.59 14.06
CA GLY A 26 11.05 9.12 12.69
C GLY A 26 12.38 9.65 12.19
N ILE A 27 13.09 10.43 13.01
CA ILE A 27 14.44 10.92 12.70
C ILE A 27 15.41 9.76 12.53
N SER A 28 15.38 8.78 13.44
CA SER A 28 16.24 7.59 13.34
C SER A 28 15.96 6.81 12.06
N PHE A 29 14.68 6.60 11.72
CA PHE A 29 14.27 5.94 10.48
C PHE A 29 14.72 6.70 9.24
N ALA A 30 14.57 8.03 9.21
CA ALA A 30 15.05 8.88 8.12
C ALA A 30 16.56 8.79 7.95
N LEU A 31 17.31 8.82 9.05
CA LEU A 31 18.76 8.74 9.05
C LEU A 31 19.26 7.40 8.51
N TYR A 32 18.70 6.29 9.00
CA TYR A 32 19.07 4.96 8.48
C TYR A 32 18.64 4.78 7.02
N SER A 33 17.49 5.32 6.63
CA SER A 33 17.04 5.28 5.23
C SER A 33 17.96 6.08 4.32
N PHE A 34 18.44 7.24 4.79
CA PHE A 34 19.41 8.05 4.04
C PHE A 34 20.77 7.34 3.90
N LEU A 35 21.25 6.69 4.94
CA LEU A 35 22.48 5.90 4.89
C LEU A 35 22.33 4.72 3.90
N ALA A 36 21.20 4.01 3.96
CA ALA A 36 20.91 2.92 3.04
C ALA A 36 20.83 3.41 1.58
N ALA A 37 20.19 4.57 1.34
CA ALA A 37 20.14 5.20 0.03
C ALA A 37 21.54 5.60 -0.46
N GLY A 38 22.40 6.12 0.44
CA GLY A 38 23.79 6.43 0.12
C GLY A 38 24.58 5.20 -0.32
N MET A 39 24.41 4.07 0.35
CA MET A 39 25.02 2.80 -0.05
C MET A 39 24.51 2.29 -1.40
N ALA A 40 23.23 2.52 -1.70
CA ALA A 40 22.61 2.15 -2.97
C ALA A 40 22.75 3.22 -4.07
N ALA A 41 23.44 4.34 -3.81
CA ALA A 41 23.50 5.49 -4.73
C ALA A 41 24.06 5.14 -6.10
N VAL A 42 24.97 4.19 -6.18
CA VAL A 42 25.57 3.70 -7.45
C VAL A 42 24.47 3.18 -8.41
N LEU A 43 23.38 2.60 -7.88
CA LEU A 43 22.25 2.12 -8.67
C LEU A 43 21.13 3.18 -8.77
N LEU A 44 20.89 3.90 -7.68
CA LEU A 44 19.79 4.86 -7.59
C LEU A 44 20.00 6.10 -8.45
N ILE A 45 21.24 6.62 -8.55
CA ILE A 45 21.52 7.84 -9.32
C ILE A 45 21.31 7.59 -10.82
N PRO A 46 21.89 6.56 -11.45
CA PRO A 46 21.63 6.29 -12.87
C PRO A 46 20.15 6.00 -13.15
N ALA A 47 19.48 5.24 -12.26
CA ALA A 47 18.05 4.96 -12.40
C ALA A 47 17.20 6.24 -12.35
N TYR A 48 17.49 7.14 -11.42
CA TYR A 48 16.82 8.43 -11.32
C TYR A 48 17.01 9.30 -12.57
N LEU A 49 18.25 9.37 -13.08
CA LEU A 49 18.56 10.12 -14.31
C LEU A 49 17.85 9.51 -15.52
N GLY A 50 17.77 8.16 -15.58
CA GLY A 50 17.03 7.47 -16.64
C GLY A 50 15.52 7.77 -16.57
N ILE A 51 14.92 7.72 -15.38
CA ILE A 51 13.49 8.01 -15.19
C ILE A 51 13.14 9.44 -15.62
N LYS A 52 14.00 10.41 -15.34
CA LYS A 52 13.79 11.79 -15.78
C LYS A 52 13.66 11.99 -17.30
N GLN A 53 14.19 11.04 -18.07
CA GLN A 53 14.13 11.07 -19.54
C GLN A 53 12.92 10.29 -20.10
N THR A 54 12.08 9.75 -19.23
CA THR A 54 10.87 9.02 -19.61
C THR A 54 9.62 9.85 -19.31
N ALA A 55 8.46 9.43 -19.82
CA ALA A 55 7.17 10.03 -19.52
C ALA A 55 6.89 10.13 -18.00
N SER A 56 7.45 9.22 -17.20
CA SER A 56 7.36 9.26 -15.73
C SER A 56 8.16 10.40 -15.08
N GLY A 57 9.02 11.10 -15.84
CA GLY A 57 9.78 12.28 -15.38
C GLY A 57 9.09 13.61 -15.66
N GLU A 58 7.92 13.60 -16.29
CA GLU A 58 7.14 14.80 -16.56
C GLU A 58 6.56 15.41 -15.27
N ALA A 59 6.14 16.69 -15.36
CA ALA A 59 5.72 17.44 -14.18
C ALA A 59 4.55 16.77 -13.46
N MET A 60 4.66 16.67 -12.13
CA MET A 60 3.61 16.19 -11.25
C MET A 60 2.40 17.12 -11.29
N THR A 61 1.28 16.63 -11.76
CA THR A 61 -0.02 17.25 -11.57
C THR A 61 -0.77 16.48 -10.50
N LEU A 62 -1.35 17.17 -9.52
CA LEU A 62 -2.22 16.51 -8.55
C LEU A 62 -3.44 15.99 -9.31
N PRO A 63 -3.76 14.70 -9.17
CA PRO A 63 -4.94 14.14 -9.81
C PRO A 63 -6.22 14.73 -9.20
N ASP A 64 -7.26 14.81 -10.02
CA ASP A 64 -8.58 15.17 -9.52
C ASP A 64 -9.10 14.11 -8.55
N HIS A 65 -9.91 14.56 -7.60
CA HIS A 65 -10.55 13.65 -6.64
C HIS A 65 -11.59 12.79 -7.36
N SER A 66 -11.23 11.56 -7.62
CA SER A 66 -12.10 10.59 -8.29
C SER A 66 -11.87 9.18 -7.76
N PHE A 67 -12.89 8.33 -7.88
CA PHE A 67 -12.77 6.93 -7.53
C PHE A 67 -12.45 6.11 -8.78
N LEU A 68 -11.36 5.34 -8.71
CA LEU A 68 -10.92 4.43 -9.78
C LEU A 68 -11.82 3.19 -9.91
N THR A 69 -12.38 2.75 -8.79
CA THR A 69 -13.18 1.52 -8.73
C THR A 69 -14.16 1.58 -7.54
N ASN A 70 -15.17 0.74 -7.56
CA ASN A 70 -16.12 0.63 -6.45
C ASN A 70 -15.74 -0.50 -5.47
N ALA A 71 -16.29 -0.45 -4.26
CA ALA A 71 -15.99 -1.41 -3.21
C ALA A 71 -16.43 -2.84 -3.55
N ALA A 72 -17.48 -3.02 -4.34
CA ALA A 72 -17.95 -4.34 -4.75
C ALA A 72 -16.98 -5.01 -5.72
N ASP A 73 -16.40 -4.26 -6.65
CA ASP A 73 -15.40 -4.78 -7.58
C ASP A 73 -14.11 -5.17 -6.84
N LEU A 74 -13.69 -4.37 -5.86
CA LEU A 74 -12.54 -4.72 -5.00
C LEU A 74 -12.79 -6.00 -4.20
N LEU A 75 -13.99 -6.22 -3.69
CA LEU A 75 -14.36 -7.47 -3.02
C LEU A 75 -14.34 -8.65 -3.97
N ASN A 76 -14.91 -8.50 -5.16
CA ASN A 76 -14.92 -9.56 -6.17
C ASN A 76 -13.50 -9.98 -6.60
N ARG A 77 -12.56 -9.04 -6.60
CA ARG A 77 -11.14 -9.30 -6.92
C ARG A 77 -10.39 -10.13 -5.87
N GLN A 78 -10.98 -10.40 -4.72
CA GLN A 78 -10.42 -11.32 -3.73
C GLN A 78 -10.72 -12.79 -4.03
N PHE A 79 -11.60 -13.06 -4.99
CA PHE A 79 -11.95 -14.42 -5.41
C PHE A 79 -11.22 -14.81 -6.70
N ALA A 80 -10.98 -16.11 -6.86
CA ALA A 80 -10.17 -16.67 -7.96
C ALA A 80 -10.71 -16.44 -9.37
N MET A 81 -11.97 -16.02 -9.51
CA MET A 81 -12.62 -15.86 -10.82
C MET A 81 -12.49 -14.44 -11.41
N GLY A 82 -11.76 -13.55 -10.76
CA GLY A 82 -11.47 -12.23 -11.31
C GLY A 82 -10.49 -12.33 -12.48
N SER A 83 -10.79 -11.69 -13.62
CA SER A 83 -9.83 -11.58 -14.72
C SER A 83 -8.57 -10.86 -14.25
N PRO A 84 -7.36 -11.36 -14.57
CA PRO A 84 -6.13 -10.69 -14.17
C PRO A 84 -6.03 -9.31 -14.85
N ILE A 85 -5.51 -8.35 -14.13
CA ILE A 85 -5.21 -7.04 -14.69
C ILE A 85 -3.93 -7.17 -15.49
N SER A 86 -4.03 -6.88 -16.78
CA SER A 86 -2.90 -6.79 -17.70
C SER A 86 -2.78 -5.37 -18.24
N HIS A 87 -1.66 -5.09 -18.90
CA HIS A 87 -1.43 -3.79 -19.54
C HIS A 87 -2.53 -3.43 -20.56
N ASP A 88 -3.11 -4.43 -21.21
CA ASP A 88 -4.12 -4.25 -22.25
C ASP A 88 -5.55 -4.19 -21.68
N ASN A 89 -5.75 -4.55 -20.42
CA ASN A 89 -7.04 -4.56 -19.74
C ASN A 89 -6.97 -3.78 -18.43
N PHE A 90 -6.92 -2.47 -18.58
CA PHE A 90 -6.68 -1.52 -17.51
C PHE A 90 -7.99 -0.91 -17.01
N ASP A 91 -8.56 -1.52 -15.97
CA ASP A 91 -9.84 -1.08 -15.38
C ASP A 91 -9.67 -0.25 -14.10
N GLY A 92 -8.45 0.19 -13.76
CA GLY A 92 -8.17 0.87 -12.50
C GLY A 92 -8.20 -0.04 -11.25
N ASN A 93 -8.47 -1.31 -11.43
CA ASN A 93 -8.61 -2.28 -10.34
C ASN A 93 -7.26 -2.81 -9.82
N ALA A 94 -7.27 -3.44 -8.66
CA ALA A 94 -6.10 -4.06 -8.03
C ALA A 94 -6.14 -5.60 -8.14
N ASN A 95 -4.97 -6.24 -8.27
CA ASN A 95 -4.84 -7.69 -8.12
C ASN A 95 -4.81 -8.02 -6.62
N LEU A 96 -5.95 -8.42 -6.05
CA LEU A 96 -6.12 -8.63 -4.61
C LEU A 96 -6.22 -10.11 -4.22
N TYR A 97 -6.21 -11.02 -5.17
CA TYR A 97 -6.34 -12.44 -4.87
C TYR A 97 -5.10 -13.01 -4.18
N ILE A 98 -5.27 -13.47 -2.95
CA ILE A 98 -4.21 -14.03 -2.10
C ILE A 98 -4.52 -15.49 -1.71
N GLY A 99 -5.54 -16.05 -2.33
CA GLY A 99 -6.04 -17.39 -2.03
C GLY A 99 -7.27 -17.39 -1.14
N ILE A 100 -8.19 -18.28 -1.42
CA ILE A 100 -9.46 -18.41 -0.71
C ILE A 100 -9.26 -18.70 0.78
N PHE A 101 -8.22 -19.45 1.14
CA PHE A 101 -7.90 -19.75 2.53
C PHE A 101 -7.56 -18.50 3.34
N THR A 102 -6.96 -17.49 2.73
CA THR A 102 -6.68 -16.21 3.39
C THR A 102 -7.98 -15.51 3.78
N VAL A 103 -8.98 -15.50 2.89
CA VAL A 103 -10.29 -14.90 3.18
C VAL A 103 -10.99 -15.63 4.33
N LEU A 104 -10.98 -16.96 4.31
CA LEU A 104 -11.54 -17.78 5.39
C LEU A 104 -10.82 -17.54 6.72
N ALA A 105 -9.50 -17.44 6.69
CA ALA A 105 -8.69 -17.25 7.89
C ALA A 105 -8.88 -15.84 8.49
N VAL A 106 -9.09 -14.81 7.68
CA VAL A 106 -9.51 -13.48 8.15
C VAL A 106 -10.84 -13.55 8.90
N GLY A 107 -11.81 -14.31 8.37
CA GLY A 107 -13.08 -14.57 9.08
C GLY A 107 -12.86 -15.24 10.43
N LEU A 108 -12.02 -16.30 10.49
CA LEU A 108 -11.67 -16.99 11.74
C LEU A 108 -10.94 -16.07 12.71
N TYR A 109 -10.01 -15.23 12.24
CA TYR A 109 -9.34 -14.22 13.06
C TYR A 109 -10.34 -13.30 13.75
N LEU A 110 -11.33 -12.80 13.02
CA LEU A 110 -12.34 -11.91 13.57
C LEU A 110 -13.25 -12.60 14.60
N LEU A 111 -13.54 -13.88 14.39
CA LEU A 111 -14.37 -14.68 15.32
C LEU A 111 -13.58 -15.18 16.54
N ASN A 112 -12.25 -15.21 16.49
CA ASN A 112 -11.43 -15.72 17.58
C ASN A 112 -11.54 -14.83 18.83
N GLN A 113 -12.08 -15.36 19.91
CA GLN A 113 -12.29 -14.65 21.18
C GLN A 113 -11.00 -14.40 21.98
N GLN A 114 -9.91 -15.12 21.67
CA GLN A 114 -8.63 -14.95 22.36
C GLN A 114 -7.88 -13.67 21.90
N ILE A 115 -8.25 -13.12 20.75
CA ILE A 115 -7.64 -11.90 20.19
C ILE A 115 -8.34 -10.68 20.77
N LYS A 116 -7.56 -9.73 21.29
CA LYS A 116 -8.08 -8.48 21.84
C LYS A 116 -8.88 -7.71 20.79
N ILE A 117 -10.02 -7.20 21.20
CA ILE A 117 -10.89 -6.42 20.32
C ILE A 117 -10.17 -5.18 19.73
N SER A 118 -9.26 -4.57 20.49
CA SER A 118 -8.46 -3.44 20.01
C SER A 118 -7.56 -3.81 18.81
N ASP A 119 -7.04 -5.03 18.80
CA ASP A 119 -6.18 -5.49 17.71
C ASP A 119 -7.00 -5.83 16.45
N LYS A 120 -8.21 -6.40 16.65
CA LYS A 120 -9.17 -6.59 15.56
C LYS A 120 -9.58 -5.26 14.93
N ILE A 121 -9.92 -4.26 15.74
CA ILE A 121 -10.29 -2.93 15.25
C ILE A 121 -9.15 -2.31 14.45
N LYS A 122 -7.91 -2.35 14.96
CA LYS A 122 -6.74 -1.85 14.23
C LYS A 122 -6.56 -2.52 12.87
N LYS A 123 -6.74 -3.84 12.81
CA LYS A 123 -6.64 -4.60 11.55
C LYS A 123 -7.75 -4.22 10.57
N ILE A 124 -9.00 -4.13 11.05
CA ILE A 124 -10.13 -3.71 10.22
C ILE A 124 -9.91 -2.29 9.67
N LEU A 125 -9.45 -1.35 10.51
CA LEU A 125 -9.15 0.02 10.08
C LEU A 125 -8.02 0.03 9.04
N LEU A 126 -6.98 -0.78 9.23
CA LEU A 126 -5.87 -0.88 8.28
C LEU A 126 -6.33 -1.48 6.94
N VAL A 127 -7.13 -2.54 6.97
CA VAL A 127 -7.75 -3.12 5.77
C VAL A 127 -8.64 -2.10 5.08
N GLY A 128 -9.50 -1.40 5.82
CA GLY A 128 -10.36 -0.33 5.29
C GLY A 128 -9.56 0.81 4.66
N PHE A 129 -8.44 1.20 5.27
CA PHE A 129 -7.53 2.18 4.69
C PHE A 129 -6.96 1.72 3.33
N PHE A 130 -6.59 0.44 3.20
CA PHE A 130 -6.14 -0.10 1.91
C PHE A 130 -7.25 -0.10 0.86
N TYR A 131 -8.49 -0.46 1.25
CA TYR A 131 -9.63 -0.39 0.34
C TYR A 131 -9.87 1.04 -0.17
N LEU A 132 -9.79 2.04 0.70
CA LEU A 132 -9.87 3.43 0.30
C LEU A 132 -8.70 3.81 -0.63
N SER A 133 -7.49 3.34 -0.32
CA SER A 133 -6.30 3.62 -1.13
C SER A 133 -6.36 3.00 -2.53
N PHE A 134 -7.02 1.85 -2.70
CA PHE A 134 -7.22 1.24 -4.02
C PHE A 134 -8.27 1.98 -4.84
N GLY A 135 -9.29 2.51 -4.19
CA GLY A 135 -10.39 3.19 -4.87
C GLY A 135 -10.13 4.67 -5.15
N GLU A 136 -9.38 5.35 -4.31
CA GLU A 136 -9.25 6.81 -4.33
C GLU A 136 -7.94 7.25 -5.00
N MET A 137 -8.05 8.15 -5.99
CA MET A 137 -6.95 8.49 -6.90
C MET A 137 -5.81 9.26 -6.21
N ILE A 138 -6.11 10.14 -5.26
CA ILE A 138 -5.10 10.91 -4.52
C ILE A 138 -4.26 9.99 -3.62
N LEU A 139 -4.92 9.05 -2.91
CA LEU A 139 -4.20 8.08 -2.09
C LEU A 139 -3.32 7.17 -2.94
N ASN A 140 -3.83 6.75 -4.08
CA ASN A 140 -3.09 5.97 -5.05
C ASN A 140 -1.84 6.71 -5.56
N PHE A 141 -1.98 7.98 -5.90
CA PHE A 141 -0.87 8.87 -6.29
C PHE A 141 0.20 8.99 -5.19
N ILE A 142 -0.21 9.13 -3.92
CA ILE A 142 0.72 9.15 -2.78
C ILE A 142 1.49 7.83 -2.68
N TRP A 143 0.80 6.69 -2.81
CA TRP A 143 1.44 5.37 -2.79
C TRP A 143 2.47 5.18 -3.89
N HIS A 144 2.30 5.84 -5.03
CA HIS A 144 3.22 5.80 -6.19
C HIS A 144 4.31 6.87 -6.15
N GLY A 145 4.48 7.57 -5.04
CA GLY A 145 5.55 8.55 -4.89
C GLY A 145 5.28 9.88 -5.56
N PHE A 146 4.02 10.28 -5.58
CA PHE A 146 3.56 11.51 -6.23
C PHE A 146 3.81 11.52 -7.74
N HIS A 147 3.64 10.35 -8.37
CA HIS A 147 3.74 10.18 -9.81
C HIS A 147 2.45 9.65 -10.40
N ASP A 148 2.13 10.13 -11.60
CA ASP A 148 1.08 9.53 -12.41
C ASP A 148 1.49 8.13 -12.86
N GLN A 149 0.52 7.22 -12.83
CA GLN A 149 0.76 5.83 -13.18
C GLN A 149 0.52 5.61 -14.65
N TYR A 150 1.60 5.33 -15.36
CA TYR A 150 1.52 4.74 -16.67
C TYR A 150 1.58 3.21 -16.53
N GLY A 151 0.48 2.54 -16.76
CA GLY A 151 0.40 1.08 -16.69
C GLY A 151 -0.39 0.54 -15.50
N ILE A 152 0.13 -0.44 -14.76
CA ILE A 152 -0.62 -1.16 -13.72
C ILE A 152 -0.79 -0.29 -12.46
N PRO A 153 -2.00 0.11 -12.09
CA PRO A 153 -2.27 0.81 -10.84
C PRO A 153 -2.14 -0.15 -9.65
N ASN A 154 -2.23 0.41 -8.46
CA ASN A 154 -2.37 -0.38 -7.24
C ASN A 154 -1.22 -1.39 -7.02
N ARG A 155 0.01 -1.05 -7.46
CA ARG A 155 1.19 -1.90 -7.28
C ARG A 155 1.48 -2.23 -5.81
N PHE A 156 0.96 -1.44 -4.89
CA PHE A 156 1.09 -1.67 -3.45
C PHE A 156 0.15 -2.76 -2.89
N SER A 157 -0.63 -3.44 -3.74
CA SER A 157 -1.53 -4.53 -3.34
C SER A 157 -0.83 -5.68 -2.60
N PHE A 158 0.47 -5.90 -2.84
CA PHE A 158 1.24 -6.89 -2.07
C PHE A 158 1.33 -6.55 -0.57
N LEU A 159 1.29 -5.26 -0.20
CA LEU A 159 1.26 -4.84 1.20
C LEU A 159 -0.08 -5.16 1.86
N PHE A 160 -1.17 -5.05 1.13
CA PHE A 160 -2.48 -5.51 1.57
C PHE A 160 -2.45 -7.02 1.83
N GLY A 161 -1.86 -7.80 0.91
CA GLY A 161 -1.62 -9.22 1.10
C GLY A 161 -0.85 -9.52 2.38
N PHE A 162 0.21 -8.78 2.64
CA PHE A 162 0.97 -8.90 3.89
C PHE A 162 0.10 -8.64 5.14
N VAL A 163 -0.77 -7.62 5.10
CA VAL A 163 -1.69 -7.33 6.23
C VAL A 163 -2.64 -8.49 6.47
N LEU A 164 -3.22 -9.07 5.42
CA LEU A 164 -4.11 -10.23 5.55
C LEU A 164 -3.37 -11.46 6.08
N LEU A 165 -2.18 -11.75 5.56
CA LEU A 165 -1.34 -12.85 6.05
C LEU A 165 -0.91 -12.68 7.52
N HIS A 166 -0.74 -11.45 7.97
CA HIS A 166 -0.43 -11.19 9.38
C HIS A 166 -1.65 -11.42 10.31
N MET A 167 -2.85 -11.63 9.77
CA MET A 167 -4.04 -12.01 10.55
C MET A 167 -4.14 -13.54 10.73
N LEU A 168 -3.32 -14.31 10.02
CA LEU A 168 -3.22 -15.78 10.15
C LEU A 168 -2.38 -16.17 11.34
#